data_f9fe8d02de4f04779e1f47bb0dfd003b
#
_entry.id   f9fe8d02de4f04779e1f47bb0dfd003b
#
_cell.length_a   1.000
_cell.length_b   1.000
_cell.length_c   1.000
_cell.angle_alpha   90.00
_cell.angle_beta   90.00
_cell.angle_gamma   90.00
#
_symmetry.space_group_name_H-M   'P 1'
#
loop_
_entity.id
_entity.type
_entity.pdbx_description
1 polymer ?
#
loop_
_entity_poly.entity_id
_entity_poly.type
_entity_poly.pdbx_seq_one_letter_code
_entity_poly.pdbx_strand_id
1 'polypeptide(L)'
;MKYIELFAGCGGLSVGLESLKYEMVFANELSPMASETFAYNLLKEDLRHHADNKKSASKVKWISSQYASNELELRLRENPQNYPQYTPETSELGGHLDDLYGKLIVGSIVELNRY
;
A
#
# COMPACT_ATOMS: atom_id res chain seq x y z
N MET A 1 -3.78 12.76 18.33
CA MET A 1 -2.42 12.76 17.74
C MET A 1 -2.47 12.04 16.41
N LYS A 2 -1.66 12.48 15.44
CA LYS A 2 -1.60 11.89 14.10
C LYS A 2 -0.28 11.18 13.89
N TYR A 3 -0.25 10.14 13.04
CA TYR A 3 0.97 9.40 12.74
C TYR A 3 1.07 9.03 11.27
N ILE A 4 2.28 8.76 10.83
CA ILE A 4 2.64 8.17 9.53
C ILE A 4 3.39 6.88 9.84
N GLU A 5 3.06 5.81 9.15
CA GLU A 5 3.76 4.53 9.30
C GLU A 5 4.49 4.17 8.01
N LEU A 6 5.80 4.11 8.07
CA LEU A 6 6.63 3.62 6.97
C LEU A 6 7.03 2.17 7.26
N PHE A 7 7.13 1.37 6.20
CA PHE A 7 7.39 -0.08 6.32
C PHE A 7 6.33 -0.76 7.18
N ALA A 8 5.07 -0.48 6.87
CA ALA A 8 3.94 -0.79 7.75
C ALA A 8 3.72 -2.29 8.02
N GLY A 9 4.23 -3.16 7.13
CA GLY A 9 4.03 -4.60 7.26
C GLY A 9 2.55 -4.96 7.29
N CYS A 10 2.20 -5.87 8.19
CA CYS A 10 0.82 -6.32 8.38
C CYS A 10 0.00 -5.39 9.30
N GLY A 11 0.56 -4.29 9.77
CA GLY A 11 -0.17 -3.26 10.52
C GLY A 11 -0.16 -3.42 12.04
N GLY A 12 0.77 -4.19 12.59
CA GLY A 12 0.84 -4.39 14.03
C GLY A 12 1.00 -3.10 14.83
N LEU A 13 1.87 -2.20 14.38
CA LEU A 13 2.05 -0.90 15.03
C LEU A 13 0.80 -0.03 14.91
N SER A 14 0.19 0.03 13.74
CA SER A 14 -1.06 0.78 13.53
C SER A 14 -2.19 0.29 14.43
N VAL A 15 -2.33 -1.02 14.61
CA VAL A 15 -3.34 -1.58 15.56
C VAL A 15 -3.11 -1.02 16.95
N GLY A 16 -1.87 -0.98 17.42
CA GLY A 16 -1.52 -0.42 18.72
C GLY A 16 -1.83 1.07 18.83
N LEU A 17 -1.45 1.84 17.82
CA LEU A 17 -1.67 3.30 17.80
C LEU A 17 -3.14 3.67 17.70
N GLU A 18 -3.91 2.96 16.90
CA GLU A 18 -5.36 3.17 16.78
C GLU A 18 -6.09 2.84 18.09
N SER A 19 -5.63 1.84 18.85
CA SER A 19 -6.18 1.55 20.16
C SER A 19 -6.03 2.72 21.15
N LEU A 20 -5.02 3.57 20.94
CA LEU A 20 -4.78 4.82 21.67
C LEU A 20 -5.47 6.02 21.02
N LYS A 21 -6.32 5.80 20.04
CA LYS A 21 -7.06 6.83 19.28
C LYS A 21 -6.14 7.80 18.51
N TYR A 22 -4.97 7.32 18.08
CA TYR A 22 -4.13 8.06 17.16
C TYR A 22 -4.68 7.88 15.75
N GLU A 23 -4.62 8.94 14.96
CA GLU A 23 -5.16 8.98 13.60
C GLU A 23 -4.04 8.77 12.57
N MET A 24 -4.20 7.79 11.69
CA MET A 24 -3.26 7.53 10.61
C MET A 24 -3.41 8.58 9.50
N VAL A 25 -2.32 9.30 9.23
CA VAL A 25 -2.26 10.19 8.06
C VAL A 25 -2.12 9.35 6.80
N PHE A 26 -1.09 8.50 6.73
CA PHE A 26 -0.98 7.44 5.74
C PHE A 26 -0.02 6.35 6.23
N ALA A 27 -0.06 5.20 5.58
CA ALA A 27 0.92 4.14 5.74
C ALA A 27 1.56 3.80 4.40
N ASN A 28 2.78 3.29 4.42
CA ASN A 28 3.47 2.82 3.23
C ASN A 28 4.05 1.42 3.46
N GLU A 29 3.85 0.53 2.52
CA GLU A 29 4.39 -0.83 2.52
C GLU A 29 4.78 -1.23 1.10
N LEU A 30 5.93 -1.88 0.97
CA LEU A 30 6.44 -2.36 -0.31
C LEU A 30 5.78 -3.67 -0.75
N SER A 31 5.56 -4.58 0.21
CA SER A 31 5.05 -5.93 -0.07
C SER A 31 3.53 -5.94 -0.28
N PRO A 32 3.05 -6.38 -1.46
CA PRO A 32 1.61 -6.56 -1.68
C PRO A 32 0.95 -7.54 -0.71
N MET A 33 1.62 -8.62 -0.32
CA MET A 33 1.05 -9.58 0.62
C MET A 33 0.87 -8.99 2.02
N ALA A 34 1.87 -8.27 2.51
CA ALA A 34 1.75 -7.56 3.79
C ALA A 34 0.68 -6.48 3.71
N SER A 35 0.62 -5.77 2.58
CA SER A 35 -0.41 -4.75 2.32
C SER A 35 -1.83 -5.31 2.30
N GLU A 36 -2.01 -6.53 1.76
CA GLU A 36 -3.30 -7.23 1.77
C GLU A 36 -3.79 -7.41 3.21
N THR A 37 -2.93 -7.90 4.09
CA THR A 37 -3.26 -8.11 5.51
C THR A 37 -3.54 -6.79 6.22
N PHE A 38 -2.73 -5.77 6.00
CA PHE A 38 -2.93 -4.42 6.54
C PHE A 38 -4.29 -3.87 6.12
N ALA A 39 -4.57 -3.88 4.83
CA ALA A 39 -5.80 -3.33 4.28
C ALA A 39 -7.04 -4.05 4.81
N TYR A 40 -6.99 -5.37 4.89
CA TYR A 40 -8.11 -6.16 5.39
C TYR A 40 -8.43 -5.83 6.86
N ASN A 41 -7.41 -5.81 7.71
CA ASN A 41 -7.61 -5.61 9.14
C ASN A 41 -7.88 -4.16 9.54
N LEU A 42 -7.22 -3.20 8.93
CA LEU A 42 -7.23 -1.80 9.35
C LEU A 42 -8.11 -0.90 8.50
N LEU A 43 -8.22 -1.19 7.20
CA LEU A 43 -8.94 -0.34 6.25
C LEU A 43 -10.26 -0.94 5.77
N LYS A 44 -10.53 -2.20 6.12
CA LYS A 44 -11.71 -2.95 5.66
C LYS A 44 -11.78 -3.07 4.14
N GLU A 45 -10.62 -3.22 3.51
CA GLU A 45 -10.46 -3.44 2.07
C GLU A 45 -9.89 -4.82 1.81
N ASP A 46 -10.52 -5.57 0.91
CA ASP A 46 -10.04 -6.87 0.46
C ASP A 46 -9.30 -6.72 -0.87
N LEU A 47 -7.98 -6.59 -0.80
CA LEU A 47 -7.16 -6.36 -1.99
C LEU A 47 -7.18 -7.53 -2.96
N ARG A 48 -7.33 -8.75 -2.45
CA ARG A 48 -7.42 -9.94 -3.31
C ARG A 48 -8.70 -9.91 -4.14
N HIS A 49 -9.83 -9.59 -3.51
CA HIS A 49 -11.10 -9.44 -4.19
C HIS A 49 -11.06 -8.31 -5.23
N HIS A 50 -10.47 -7.17 -4.88
CA HIS A 50 -10.29 -6.06 -5.81
C HIS A 50 -9.41 -6.45 -7.00
N ALA A 51 -8.32 -7.18 -6.77
CA ALA A 51 -7.44 -7.66 -7.82
C ALA A 51 -8.16 -8.62 -8.78
N ASP A 52 -8.89 -9.60 -8.24
CA ASP A 52 -9.63 -10.58 -9.02
C ASP A 52 -10.72 -9.94 -9.89
N ASN A 53 -11.32 -8.86 -9.43
CA ASN A 53 -12.37 -8.11 -10.14
C ASN A 53 -11.83 -6.90 -10.90
N LYS A 54 -10.52 -6.69 -10.96
CA LYS A 54 -9.85 -5.56 -11.63
C LYS A 54 -10.39 -4.19 -11.16
N LYS A 55 -10.67 -4.08 -9.87
CA LYS A 55 -11.16 -2.85 -9.24
C LYS A 55 -10.09 -2.24 -8.37
N SER A 56 -10.07 -0.91 -8.27
CA SER A 56 -9.21 -0.20 -7.33
C SER A 56 -9.90 -0.05 -5.98
N ALA A 57 -9.15 -0.29 -4.91
CA ALA A 57 -9.62 -0.05 -3.55
C ALA A 57 -9.64 1.46 -3.26
N SER A 58 -10.61 1.93 -2.48
CA SER A 58 -10.74 3.37 -2.19
C SER A 58 -9.67 3.87 -1.22
N LYS A 59 -9.21 3.02 -0.30
CA LYS A 59 -8.25 3.39 0.77
C LYS A 59 -6.85 2.85 0.54
N VAL A 60 -6.61 2.23 -0.61
CA VAL A 60 -5.29 1.70 -0.97
C VAL A 60 -4.92 2.25 -2.34
N LYS A 61 -3.72 2.78 -2.45
CA LYS A 61 -3.17 3.29 -3.71
C LYS A 61 -1.87 2.58 -4.04
N TRP A 62 -1.74 2.21 -5.31
CA TRP A 62 -0.56 1.56 -5.84
C TRP A 62 0.31 2.60 -6.54
N ILE A 63 1.62 2.52 -6.34
CA ILE A 63 2.56 3.38 -7.05
C ILE A 63 3.47 2.54 -7.94
N SER A 64 3.97 3.17 -8.99
CA SER A 64 4.86 2.53 -9.95
C SER A 64 6.12 2.01 -9.28
N SER A 65 6.68 0.93 -9.83
CA SER A 65 7.94 0.38 -9.37
C SER A 65 9.08 0.79 -10.30
N GLN A 66 10.24 1.08 -9.71
CA GLN A 66 11.48 1.25 -10.48
C GLN A 66 12.04 -0.08 -10.98
N TYR A 67 11.51 -1.20 -10.51
CA TYR A 67 11.98 -2.54 -10.87
C TYR A 67 10.99 -3.22 -11.81
N ALA A 68 11.50 -4.01 -12.75
CA ALA A 68 10.69 -4.88 -13.58
C ALA A 68 10.00 -5.96 -12.73
N SER A 69 8.90 -6.54 -13.23
CA SER A 69 8.08 -7.48 -12.46
C SER A 69 8.87 -8.71 -11.98
N ASN A 70 9.76 -9.26 -12.83
CA ASN A 70 10.60 -10.40 -12.44
C ASN A 70 11.61 -10.05 -11.34
N GLU A 71 12.13 -8.85 -11.36
CA GLU A 71 13.04 -8.34 -10.33
C GLU A 71 12.32 -8.09 -9.01
N LEU A 72 11.11 -7.56 -9.07
CA LEU A 72 10.23 -7.40 -7.90
C LEU A 72 9.91 -8.73 -7.24
N GLU A 73 9.59 -9.75 -8.03
CA GLU A 73 9.30 -11.09 -7.53
C GLU A 73 10.47 -11.65 -6.71
N LEU A 74 11.69 -11.52 -7.23
CA LEU A 74 12.89 -11.96 -6.52
C LEU A 74 13.15 -11.19 -5.23
N ARG A 75 12.94 -9.86 -5.25
CA ARG A 75 13.17 -9.00 -4.10
C ARG A 75 12.15 -9.21 -3.00
N LEU A 76 10.90 -9.37 -3.37
CA LEU A 76 9.78 -9.51 -2.43
C LEU A 76 9.58 -10.96 -1.98
N ARG A 77 10.09 -11.93 -2.74
CA ARG A 77 9.82 -13.37 -2.57
C ARG A 77 8.32 -13.68 -2.62
N GLU A 78 7.60 -12.93 -3.46
CA GLU A 78 6.18 -13.12 -3.74
C GLU A 78 5.91 -12.73 -5.19
N ASN A 79 4.74 -13.13 -5.72
CA ASN A 79 4.38 -12.82 -7.09
C ASN A 79 3.55 -11.52 -7.15
N PRO A 80 4.14 -10.37 -7.53
CA PRO A 80 3.40 -9.11 -7.61
C PRO A 80 2.35 -9.10 -8.73
N GLN A 81 2.42 -10.02 -9.69
CA GLN A 81 1.43 -10.15 -10.76
C GLN A 81 0.05 -10.60 -10.26
N ASN A 82 -0.03 -11.13 -9.05
CA ASN A 82 -1.31 -11.38 -8.39
C ASN A 82 -2.12 -10.10 -8.15
N TYR A 83 -1.46 -8.94 -8.26
CA TYR A 83 -2.07 -7.62 -8.08
C TYR A 83 -1.86 -6.80 -9.35
N PRO A 84 -2.83 -6.79 -10.29
CA PRO A 84 -2.68 -6.10 -11.58
C PRO A 84 -2.39 -4.60 -11.49
N GLN A 85 -2.74 -3.97 -10.37
CA GLN A 85 -2.46 -2.57 -10.12
C GLN A 85 -0.97 -2.27 -9.86
N TYR A 86 -0.21 -3.30 -9.49
CA TYR A 86 1.21 -3.14 -9.17
C TYR A 86 2.06 -3.29 -10.42
N THR A 87 2.19 -2.21 -11.15
CA THR A 87 2.91 -2.17 -12.44
C THR A 87 4.12 -1.23 -12.36
N PRO A 88 5.15 -1.45 -13.19
CA PRO A 88 6.29 -0.53 -13.22
C PRO A 88 5.99 0.81 -13.90
N GLU A 89 4.87 0.95 -14.60
CA GLU A 89 4.61 2.10 -15.47
C GLU A 89 3.57 3.08 -14.94
N THR A 90 2.70 2.63 -14.05
CA THR A 90 1.55 3.43 -13.63
C THR A 90 1.48 3.61 -12.13
N SER A 91 0.94 4.74 -11.73
CA SER A 91 0.72 5.11 -10.33
C SER A 91 -0.70 5.62 -10.16
N GLU A 92 -1.34 5.24 -9.06
CA GLU A 92 -2.70 5.69 -8.75
C GLU A 92 -2.73 7.04 -8.01
N LEU A 93 -1.57 7.60 -7.64
CA LEU A 93 -1.50 8.90 -7.00
C LEU A 93 -1.59 10.03 -8.01
N GLY A 94 -2.46 11.00 -7.74
CA GLY A 94 -2.68 12.17 -8.59
C GLY A 94 -1.78 13.38 -8.32
N GLY A 95 -0.83 13.27 -7.40
CA GLY A 95 0.09 14.36 -7.05
C GLY A 95 -0.45 15.35 -6.01
N HIS A 96 -1.60 15.08 -5.39
CA HIS A 96 -2.16 15.87 -4.30
C HIS A 96 -1.94 15.19 -2.95
N LEU A 97 -1.59 15.94 -1.92
CA LEU A 97 -1.39 15.42 -0.57
C LEU A 97 -2.66 14.75 -0.02
N ASP A 98 -3.83 15.24 -0.39
CA ASP A 98 -5.11 14.66 0.01
C ASP A 98 -5.29 13.22 -0.47
N ASP A 99 -4.59 12.83 -1.53
CA ASP A 99 -4.60 11.46 -2.05
C ASP A 99 -3.97 10.46 -1.07
N LEU A 100 -3.17 10.93 -0.12
CA LEU A 100 -2.50 10.09 0.86
C LEU A 100 -3.32 9.87 2.13
N TYR A 101 -4.19 10.83 2.48
CA TYR A 101 -4.82 10.86 3.80
C TYR A 101 -5.71 9.65 4.07
N GLY A 102 -5.42 8.97 5.18
CA GLY A 102 -6.16 7.78 5.61
C GLY A 102 -5.93 6.54 4.75
N LYS A 103 -4.88 6.53 3.92
CA LYS A 103 -4.64 5.46 2.95
C LYS A 103 -3.37 4.69 3.20
N LEU A 104 -3.37 3.45 2.69
CA LEU A 104 -2.17 2.64 2.52
C LEU A 104 -1.63 2.86 1.11
N ILE A 105 -0.36 3.18 1.01
CA ILE A 105 0.35 3.34 -0.26
C ILE A 105 1.24 2.12 -0.46
N VAL A 106 0.93 1.31 -1.48
CA VAL A 106 1.70 0.11 -1.81
C VAL A 106 2.75 0.45 -2.85
N GLY A 107 4.00 0.25 -2.48
CA GLY A 107 5.15 0.50 -3.33
C GLY A 107 6.35 1.00 -2.55
N SER A 108 7.43 1.29 -3.26
CA SER A 108 8.69 1.75 -2.66
C SER A 108 8.56 3.15 -2.08
N ILE A 109 9.06 3.35 -0.87
CA ILE A 109 9.16 4.68 -0.27
C ILE A 109 10.03 5.63 -1.12
N VAL A 110 10.98 5.08 -1.85
CA VAL A 110 11.82 5.88 -2.77
C VAL A 110 10.98 6.46 -3.90
N GLU A 111 10.06 5.66 -4.44
CA GLU A 111 9.12 6.13 -5.47
C GLU A 111 8.09 7.10 -4.89
N LEU A 112 7.59 6.80 -3.69
CA LEU A 112 6.65 7.69 -3.01
C LEU A 112 7.24 9.09 -2.80
N ASN A 113 8.53 9.18 -2.51
CA ASN A 113 9.20 10.46 -2.28
C ASN A 113 9.33 11.34 -3.54
N ARG A 114 8.92 10.83 -4.71
CA ARG A 114 8.88 11.60 -5.96
C ARG A 114 7.55 12.34 -6.18
N TYR A 115 6.58 12.03 -5.38
CA TYR A 115 5.27 12.67 -5.37
C TYR A 115 5.20 13.71 -4.22
#